data_64f80c33aa12678f0eaafd67373ebb22
#
_entry.id   64f80c33aa12678f0eaafd67373ebb22
#
_cell.length_a   1.000
_cell.length_b   1.000
_cell.length_c   1.000
_cell.angle_alpha   90.00
_cell.angle_beta   90.00
_cell.angle_gamma   90.00
#
_symmetry.space_group_name_H-M   'P 1'
#
loop_
_entity.id
_entity.type
_entity.pdbx_description
1 polymer ?
#
loop_
_entity_poly.entity_id
_entity_poly.type
_entity_poly.pdbx_seq_one_letter_code
_entity_poly.pdbx_strand_id
1 'polypeptide(L)'
;MQRLPVQVECYAGSRADERPRRVRIEGRQYTVARLLSSSIEQSLTTNAPARRFRVVTEDGWQLDLICTADGDRFLEREQPIAL
;
A
#
# COMPACT_ATOMS: atom_id res chain seq x y z
N MET A 1 15.31 -8.07 1.97
CA MET A 1 14.37 -6.95 1.96
C MET A 1 13.36 -7.12 3.07
N GLN A 2 13.24 -6.14 3.91
CA GLN A 2 12.34 -6.24 5.07
C GLN A 2 11.01 -5.60 4.73
N ARG A 3 9.94 -6.32 5.00
CA ARG A 3 8.59 -5.77 4.94
C ARG A 3 8.22 -5.24 6.30
N LEU A 4 7.68 -4.04 6.32
CA LEU A 4 7.28 -3.38 7.55
C LEU A 4 5.76 -3.43 7.66
N PRO A 5 5.20 -4.01 8.73
CA PRO A 5 3.75 -4.03 8.90
C PRO A 5 3.21 -2.61 9.02
N VAL A 6 2.11 -2.34 8.33
CA VAL A 6 1.48 -1.02 8.33
C VAL A 6 -0.02 -1.17 8.46
N GLN A 7 -0.68 -0.07 8.80
CA GLN A 7 -2.12 0.04 8.79
C GLN A 7 -2.53 0.88 7.59
N VAL A 8 -3.47 0.39 6.80
CA VAL A 8 -3.95 1.09 5.63
C VAL A 8 -5.45 1.30 5.77
N GLU A 9 -5.87 2.56 5.72
CA GLU A 9 -7.27 2.91 5.68
C GLU A 9 -7.65 3.17 4.23
N CYS A 10 -8.70 2.51 3.78
CA CYS A 10 -9.17 2.62 2.40
C CYS A 10 -10.45 3.43 2.33
N TYR A 11 -10.75 3.96 1.14
CA TYR A 11 -12.02 4.63 0.92
C TYR A 11 -13.17 3.64 1.10
N ALA A 12 -14.18 4.05 1.84
CA ALA A 12 -15.35 3.23 2.08
C ALA A 12 -16.27 3.23 0.87
N GLY A 13 -17.02 2.14 0.71
CA GLY A 13 -18.11 2.10 -0.25
C GLY A 13 -17.78 1.54 -1.62
N SER A 14 -16.54 1.27 -1.91
CA SER A 14 -16.18 0.66 -3.18
C SER A 14 -15.83 -0.81 -2.98
N ARG A 15 -16.57 -1.70 -3.61
CA ARG A 15 -16.31 -3.14 -3.47
C ARG A 15 -15.18 -3.61 -4.38
N ALA A 16 -14.97 -2.94 -5.49
CA ALA A 16 -14.02 -3.38 -6.49
C ALA A 16 -12.70 -2.62 -6.42
N ASP A 17 -12.73 -1.39 -5.93
CA ASP A 17 -11.57 -0.50 -5.96
C ASP A 17 -11.26 -0.01 -4.55
N GLU A 18 -10.69 -0.88 -3.74
CA GLU A 18 -10.15 -0.42 -2.48
C GLU A 18 -8.92 0.42 -2.77
N ARG A 19 -9.04 1.71 -2.54
CA ARG A 19 -7.93 2.63 -2.73
C ARG A 19 -7.40 3.06 -1.38
N PRO A 20 -6.10 2.94 -1.15
CA PRO A 20 -5.52 3.45 0.08
C PRO A 20 -5.78 4.95 0.21
N ARG A 21 -6.25 5.36 1.37
CA ARG A 21 -6.52 6.74 1.70
C ARG A 21 -5.49 7.29 2.68
N ARG A 22 -5.21 6.50 3.70
CA ARG A 22 -4.22 6.84 4.72
C ARG A 22 -3.40 5.62 5.03
N VAL A 23 -2.12 5.85 5.30
CA VAL A 23 -1.20 4.78 5.69
C VAL A 23 -0.57 5.18 7.00
N ARG A 24 -0.60 4.30 7.98
CA ARG A 24 0.07 4.51 9.25
C ARG A 24 1.26 3.59 9.35
N ILE A 25 2.43 4.19 9.52
CA ILE A 25 3.70 3.47 9.58
C ILE A 25 4.40 3.89 10.86
N GLU A 26 4.55 2.96 11.80
CA GLU A 26 5.26 3.21 13.07
C GLU A 26 4.79 4.47 13.79
N GLY A 27 3.48 4.67 13.86
CA GLY A 27 2.91 5.83 14.53
C GLY A 27 2.84 7.08 13.68
N ARG A 28 3.42 7.09 12.50
CA ARG A 28 3.30 8.20 11.56
C ARG A 28 2.13 7.95 10.63
N GLN A 29 1.35 9.00 10.38
CA GLN A 29 0.23 8.92 9.48
C GLN A 29 0.54 9.67 8.19
N TYR A 30 0.32 9.01 7.07
CA TYR A 30 0.50 9.59 5.75
C TYR A 30 -0.86 9.63 5.05
N THR A 31 -1.17 10.77 4.45
CA THR A 31 -2.37 10.90 3.63
C THR A 31 -1.99 10.68 2.18
N VAL A 32 -2.70 9.79 1.51
CA VAL A 32 -2.43 9.46 0.13
C VAL A 32 -2.99 10.57 -0.76
N ALA A 33 -2.13 11.18 -1.56
CA ALA A 33 -2.53 12.19 -2.51
C ALA A 33 -2.96 11.57 -3.84
N ARG A 34 -2.29 10.49 -4.24
CA ARG A 34 -2.55 9.88 -5.53
C ARG A 34 -2.14 8.43 -5.57
N LEU A 35 -2.92 7.62 -6.26
CA LEU A 35 -2.59 6.23 -6.54
C LEU A 35 -1.91 6.19 -7.90
N LEU A 36 -0.68 5.69 -7.94
CA LEU A 36 0.08 5.58 -9.18
C LEU A 36 -0.20 4.29 -9.92
N SER A 37 -0.31 3.20 -9.18
CA SER A 37 -0.59 1.91 -9.81
C SER A 37 -1.17 0.95 -8.79
N SER A 38 -1.92 -0.02 -9.29
CA SER A 38 -2.35 -1.15 -8.48
C SER A 38 -2.29 -2.39 -9.36
N SER A 39 -1.92 -3.51 -8.76
CA SER A 39 -1.83 -4.77 -9.47
C SER A 39 -2.11 -5.91 -8.51
N ILE A 40 -2.47 -7.05 -9.09
CA ILE A 40 -2.65 -8.27 -8.33
C ILE A 40 -1.54 -9.21 -8.75
N GLU A 41 -0.80 -9.71 -7.78
CA GLU A 41 0.27 -10.67 -8.01
C GLU A 41 -0.07 -11.96 -7.31
N GLN A 42 0.27 -13.06 -7.93
CA GLN A 42 0.07 -14.36 -7.32
C GLN A 42 1.42 -14.91 -6.88
N SER A 43 1.48 -15.30 -5.61
CA SER A 43 2.72 -15.85 -5.08
C SER A 43 2.95 -17.24 -5.68
N LEU A 44 4.17 -17.47 -6.17
CA LEU A 44 4.53 -18.79 -6.67
C LEU A 44 4.67 -19.81 -5.55
N THR A 45 4.92 -19.35 -4.33
CA THR A 45 5.11 -20.22 -3.19
C THR A 45 3.79 -20.63 -2.57
N THR A 46 2.91 -19.68 -2.32
CA THR A 46 1.65 -19.93 -1.63
C THR A 46 0.46 -20.01 -2.57
N ASN A 47 0.65 -19.60 -3.81
CA ASN A 47 -0.41 -19.52 -4.82
C ASN A 47 -1.58 -18.63 -4.39
N ALA A 48 -1.36 -17.76 -3.42
CA ALA A 48 -2.34 -16.83 -2.93
C ALA A 48 -2.18 -15.48 -3.59
N PRO A 49 -3.28 -14.81 -3.97
CA PRO A 49 -3.18 -13.49 -4.58
C PRO A 49 -2.77 -12.45 -3.55
N ALA A 50 -1.98 -11.49 -3.98
CA ALA A 50 -1.65 -10.33 -3.18
C ALA A 50 -1.88 -9.10 -4.04
N ARG A 51 -2.35 -8.02 -3.42
CA ARG A 51 -2.59 -6.77 -4.12
C ARG A 51 -1.49 -5.79 -3.78
N ARG A 52 -0.92 -5.21 -4.80
CA ARG A 52 0.18 -4.26 -4.66
C ARG A 52 -0.28 -2.87 -5.09
N PHE A 53 0.04 -1.88 -4.26
CA PHE A 53 -0.29 -0.48 -4.54
C PHE A 53 0.96 0.36 -4.51
N ARG A 54 1.04 1.30 -5.44
CA ARG A 54 2.06 2.33 -5.39
C ARG A 54 1.35 3.67 -5.27
N VAL A 55 1.62 4.39 -4.18
CA VAL A 55 0.92 5.63 -3.87
C VAL A 55 1.92 6.74 -3.61
N VAL A 56 1.45 7.97 -3.78
CA VAL A 56 2.18 9.18 -3.44
C VAL A 56 1.44 9.87 -2.31
N THR A 57 2.17 10.25 -1.27
CA THR A 57 1.58 10.95 -0.13
C THR A 57 1.60 12.46 -0.34
N GLU A 58 0.81 13.17 0.47
CA GLU A 58 0.74 14.63 0.36
C GLU A 58 2.04 15.31 0.73
N ASP A 59 2.85 14.69 1.55
CA ASP A 59 4.14 15.25 1.97
C ASP A 59 5.32 14.76 1.13
N GLY A 60 5.05 14.16 -0.03
CA GLY A 60 6.09 13.91 -1.03
C GLY A 60 6.80 12.58 -0.91
N TRP A 61 6.15 11.57 -0.37
CA TRP A 61 6.71 10.22 -0.32
C TRP A 61 6.00 9.29 -1.29
N GLN A 62 6.76 8.38 -1.86
CA GLN A 62 6.21 7.28 -2.62
C GLN A 62 6.30 6.02 -1.78
N LEU A 63 5.16 5.35 -1.62
CA LEU A 63 5.07 4.15 -0.82
C LEU A 63 4.63 2.99 -1.69
N ASP A 64 5.34 1.88 -1.60
CA ASP A 64 4.94 0.63 -2.24
C ASP A 64 4.37 -0.27 -1.17
N LEU A 65 3.08 -0.56 -1.27
CA LEU A 65 2.32 -1.31 -0.28
C LEU A 65 1.89 -2.65 -0.85
N ILE A 66 1.82 -3.64 0.00
CA ILE A 66 1.29 -4.95 -0.40
C ILE A 66 0.26 -5.40 0.62
N CYS A 67 -0.88 -5.89 0.10
CA CYS A 67 -1.93 -6.49 0.91
C CYS A 67 -2.03 -7.96 0.57
N THR A 68 -1.82 -8.81 1.56
CA THR A 68 -1.88 -10.26 1.33
C THR A 68 -3.33 -10.73 1.33
N ALA A 69 -3.54 -11.96 0.88
CA ALA A 69 -4.86 -12.56 0.87
C ALA A 69 -5.45 -12.70 2.28
N ASP A 70 -4.60 -12.78 3.30
CA ASP A 70 -5.02 -12.89 4.69
C ASP A 70 -5.42 -11.55 5.30
N GLY A 71 -5.25 -10.46 4.56
CA GLY A 71 -5.56 -9.13 5.06
C GLY A 71 -4.40 -8.40 5.70
N ASP A 72 -3.23 -8.99 5.73
CA ASP A 72 -2.04 -8.33 6.24
C ASP A 72 -1.55 -7.28 5.25
N ARG A 73 -1.03 -6.18 5.78
CA ARG A 73 -0.56 -5.07 4.96
C ARG A 73 0.86 -4.71 5.35
N PHE A 74 1.69 -4.55 4.34
CA PHE A 74 3.12 -4.28 4.54
C PHE A 74 3.59 -3.17 3.63
N LEU A 75 4.57 -2.42 4.12
CA LEU A 75 5.33 -1.48 3.31
C LEU A 75 6.56 -2.21 2.78
N GLU A 76 6.76 -2.20 1.46
CA GLU A 76 7.94 -2.81 0.85
C GLU A 76 9.01 -1.80 0.52
N ARG A 77 8.61 -0.59 0.18
CA ARG A 77 9.56 0.47 -0.18
C ARG A 77 8.98 1.83 0.15
N GLU A 78 9.83 2.68 0.68
CA GLU A 78 9.50 4.07 0.95
C GLU A 78 10.63 4.91 0.37
N GLN A 79 10.28 5.90 -0.46
CA GLN A 79 11.30 6.77 -1.04
C GLN A 79 10.74 8.18 -1.24
N PRO A 80 11.57 9.21 -1.08
CA PRO A 80 11.12 10.56 -1.38
C PRO A 80 10.91 10.71 -2.88
N ILE A 81 9.97 11.55 -3.25
CA ILE A 81 9.74 11.86 -4.64
C ILE A 81 10.75 12.91 -5.06
N ALA A 82 11.49 12.62 -6.13
CA ALA A 82 12.40 13.59 -6.69
C ALA A 82 11.59 14.63 -7.46
N LEU A 83 11.83 15.88 -7.13
CA LEU A 83 11.20 16.99 -7.83
C LEU A 83 12.13 17.53 -8.89
#